data_d6b4ae90e0bbc13bbd227ca6e95b3ace
#
_entry.id   d6b4ae90e0bbc13bbd227ca6e95b3ace
#
_cell.length_a   1.000
_cell.length_b   1.000
_cell.length_c   1.000
_cell.angle_alpha   90.00
_cell.angle_beta   90.00
_cell.angle_gamma   90.00
#
_symmetry.space_group_name_H-M   'P 1'
#
loop_
_entity.id
_entity.type
_entity.pdbx_description
1 polymer ?
#
loop_
_entity_poly.entity_id
_entity_poly.type
_entity_poly.pdbx_seq_one_letter_code
_entity_poly.pdbx_strand_id
1 'polypeptide(L)'
;MSYLAQITSPTLVLSERITRNNLQRMAIKAKTHGKKLVPHWKTSQSKEVGRWAREYGITEITCSSIKMAEYLSQEGWERIHIAFPFNVRELPKLNQLALQQRMSVQVVNPVTATLLARELKAPIDFFIEIDAGYGRTGVQFSDTATIDSILSIASGCSHLQFRGFYLHPGHTYYGKDNFKIHQESRNALKSLKDRYNILYPKLLTRLGDTPGCAVVEDFGEVDELGPGNFVFFDLMQVALGSCRKEDIALCLAVPVVDIQHSRKEILIHGGGVHLAKDVLVQADGSKNFGEIVLLHDQGWTIPKHYSYVKSISQEHGIIQASEELLASVQVGDLLG
;
A
#
# COMPACT_ATOMS: atom_id res chain seq x y z
N MET A 1 -33.62 1.24 7.97
CA MET A 1 -33.01 0.12 8.72
C MET A 1 -31.50 0.38 8.80
N SER A 2 -30.89 0.14 9.95
CA SER A 2 -29.44 0.20 10.13
C SER A 2 -28.73 -0.75 9.16
N TYR A 3 -27.62 -0.33 8.55
CA TYR A 3 -26.82 -1.23 7.72
C TYR A 3 -26.21 -2.38 8.55
N LEU A 4 -26.00 -2.14 9.85
CA LEU A 4 -25.49 -3.16 10.78
C LEU A 4 -26.44 -4.37 10.89
N ALA A 5 -27.76 -4.15 10.80
CA ALA A 5 -28.74 -5.22 10.84
C ALA A 5 -28.67 -6.19 9.64
N GLN A 6 -27.95 -5.83 8.59
CA GLN A 6 -27.74 -6.68 7.41
C GLN A 6 -26.45 -7.53 7.52
N ILE A 7 -25.60 -7.26 8.50
CA ILE A 7 -24.32 -7.98 8.69
C ILE A 7 -24.59 -9.25 9.51
N THR A 8 -24.44 -10.40 8.87
CA THR A 8 -24.67 -11.73 9.50
C THR A 8 -23.37 -12.56 9.62
N SER A 9 -22.28 -12.09 9.01
CA SER A 9 -20.98 -12.76 8.97
C SER A 9 -19.87 -11.72 8.94
N PRO A 10 -18.59 -12.10 9.13
CA PRO A 10 -17.48 -11.15 9.10
C PRO A 10 -17.51 -10.28 7.84
N THR A 11 -17.58 -8.97 8.02
CA THR A 11 -17.77 -7.99 6.94
C THR A 11 -16.85 -6.80 7.11
N LEU A 12 -16.08 -6.46 6.08
CA LEU A 12 -15.27 -5.24 6.09
C LEU A 12 -16.17 -4.00 6.02
N VAL A 13 -15.99 -3.11 6.97
CA VAL A 13 -16.66 -1.81 7.04
C VAL A 13 -15.66 -0.70 6.76
N LEU A 14 -15.96 0.13 5.77
CA LEU A 14 -15.14 1.24 5.33
C LEU A 14 -15.77 2.57 5.72
N SER A 15 -15.00 3.46 6.33
CA SER A 15 -15.39 4.85 6.54
C SER A 15 -14.98 5.70 5.34
N GLU A 16 -15.94 6.08 4.50
CA GLU A 16 -15.69 7.00 3.39
C GLU A 16 -15.07 8.32 3.88
N ARG A 17 -15.61 8.90 4.95
CA ARG A 17 -15.11 10.16 5.52
C ARG A 17 -13.63 10.08 5.89
N ILE A 18 -13.21 9.02 6.59
CA ILE A 18 -11.81 8.87 7.01
C ILE A 18 -10.94 8.60 5.78
N THR A 19 -11.36 7.74 4.86
CA THR A 19 -10.65 7.46 3.61
C THR A 19 -10.41 8.73 2.80
N ARG A 20 -11.45 9.54 2.59
CA ARG A 20 -11.34 10.82 1.88
C ARG A 20 -10.38 11.79 2.57
N ASN A 21 -10.44 11.90 3.89
CA ASN A 21 -9.50 12.72 4.66
C ASN A 21 -8.04 12.26 4.49
N ASN A 22 -7.80 10.95 4.50
CA ASN A 22 -6.46 10.40 4.28
C ASN A 22 -5.94 10.70 2.86
N LEU A 23 -6.78 10.49 1.85
CA LEU A 23 -6.46 10.83 0.45
C LEU A 23 -6.13 12.31 0.30
N GLN A 24 -6.98 13.18 0.84
CA GLN A 24 -6.81 14.63 0.77
C GLN A 24 -5.51 15.09 1.45
N ARG A 25 -5.24 14.63 2.67
CA ARG A 25 -4.03 15.00 3.43
C ARG A 25 -2.76 14.62 2.67
N MET A 26 -2.69 13.40 2.14
CA MET A 26 -1.52 12.95 1.38
C MET A 26 -1.37 13.70 0.05
N ALA A 27 -2.48 13.97 -0.65
CA ALA A 27 -2.45 14.77 -1.88
C ALA A 27 -1.98 16.22 -1.63
N ILE A 28 -2.47 16.86 -0.56
CA ILE A 28 -2.00 18.18 -0.14
C ILE A 28 -0.51 18.14 0.20
N LYS A 29 -0.07 17.18 0.99
CA LYS A 29 1.35 17.02 1.38
C LYS A 29 2.24 16.90 0.14
N ALA A 30 1.92 15.99 -0.78
CA ALA A 30 2.66 15.84 -2.02
C ALA A 30 2.72 17.16 -2.81
N LYS A 31 1.58 17.84 -2.98
CA LYS A 31 1.48 19.12 -3.70
C LYS A 31 2.30 20.22 -3.02
N THR A 32 2.24 20.34 -1.70
CA THR A 32 3.01 21.35 -0.93
C THR A 32 4.51 21.20 -1.14
N HIS A 33 4.98 19.96 -1.30
CA HIS A 33 6.39 19.67 -1.58
C HIS A 33 6.70 19.62 -3.09
N GLY A 34 5.78 20.00 -3.97
CA GLY A 34 5.97 19.98 -5.42
C GLY A 34 6.18 18.58 -6.00
N LYS A 35 5.62 17.54 -5.34
CA LYS A 35 5.76 16.13 -5.76
C LYS A 35 4.47 15.61 -6.37
N LYS A 36 4.58 14.70 -7.34
CA LYS A 36 3.43 13.98 -7.87
C LYS A 36 3.10 12.79 -6.99
N LEU A 37 1.85 12.66 -6.59
CA LEU A 37 1.38 11.49 -5.84
C LEU A 37 0.91 10.41 -6.83
N VAL A 38 1.55 9.24 -6.79
CA VAL A 38 1.22 8.06 -7.61
C VAL A 38 1.04 6.85 -6.69
N PRO A 39 -0.09 6.79 -5.96
CA PRO A 39 -0.27 5.86 -4.86
C PRO A 39 -0.37 4.41 -5.32
N HIS A 40 0.03 3.48 -4.43
CA HIS A 40 -0.06 2.06 -4.67
C HIS A 40 -1.45 1.52 -4.33
N TRP A 41 -2.18 1.07 -5.36
CA TRP A 41 -3.59 0.69 -5.25
C TRP A 41 -3.83 -0.74 -4.72
N LYS A 42 -2.76 -1.49 -4.39
CA LYS A 42 -2.88 -2.84 -3.80
C LYS A 42 -3.64 -2.85 -2.46
N THR A 43 -3.64 -1.74 -1.74
CA THR A 43 -4.31 -1.63 -0.44
C THR A 43 -5.83 -1.58 -0.60
N SER A 44 -6.34 -0.72 -1.47
CA SER A 44 -7.79 -0.54 -1.63
C SER A 44 -8.41 -1.48 -2.64
N GLN A 45 -7.76 -1.75 -3.77
CA GLN A 45 -8.26 -2.54 -4.90
C GLN A 45 -9.71 -2.17 -5.30
N SER A 46 -10.13 -0.94 -5.01
CA SER A 46 -11.50 -0.46 -5.20
C SER A 46 -11.54 0.61 -6.28
N LYS A 47 -12.45 0.45 -7.24
CA LYS A 47 -12.78 1.46 -8.24
C LYS A 47 -13.40 2.71 -7.60
N GLU A 48 -14.27 2.51 -6.60
CA GLU A 48 -14.95 3.60 -5.92
C GLU A 48 -13.95 4.49 -5.16
N VAL A 49 -13.07 3.89 -4.37
CA VAL A 49 -11.98 4.63 -3.70
C VAL A 49 -11.09 5.32 -4.74
N GLY A 50 -10.92 4.70 -5.93
CA GLY A 50 -10.22 5.31 -7.06
C GLY A 50 -10.90 6.57 -7.58
N ARG A 51 -12.24 6.59 -7.65
CA ARG A 51 -13.02 7.79 -8.03
C ARG A 51 -12.81 8.91 -7.01
N TRP A 52 -12.86 8.59 -5.71
CA TRP A 52 -12.57 9.57 -4.66
C TRP A 52 -11.14 10.14 -4.77
N ALA A 53 -10.15 9.29 -5.06
CA ALA A 53 -8.77 9.74 -5.22
C ALA A 53 -8.60 10.76 -6.36
N ARG A 54 -9.32 10.56 -7.48
CA ARG A 54 -9.27 11.50 -8.62
C ARG A 54 -9.81 12.90 -8.28
N GLU A 55 -10.78 12.99 -7.37
CA GLU A 55 -11.29 14.28 -6.89
C GLU A 55 -10.21 15.13 -6.22
N TYR A 56 -9.14 14.50 -5.72
CA TYR A 56 -7.97 15.17 -5.15
C TYR A 56 -6.80 15.32 -6.12
N GLY A 57 -7.04 15.13 -7.43
CA GLY A 57 -6.05 15.34 -8.48
C GLY A 57 -5.06 14.19 -8.67
N ILE A 58 -5.35 13.00 -8.13
CA ILE A 58 -4.55 11.79 -8.37
C ILE A 58 -4.96 11.19 -9.71
N THR A 59 -4.08 11.27 -10.72
CA THR A 59 -4.36 10.86 -12.10
C THR A 59 -3.62 9.59 -12.52
N GLU A 60 -2.58 9.21 -11.81
CA GLU A 60 -1.81 7.99 -12.05
C GLU A 60 -1.80 7.12 -10.79
N ILE A 61 -1.76 5.80 -10.99
CA ILE A 61 -1.72 4.82 -9.90
C ILE A 61 -0.65 3.76 -10.13
N THR A 62 -0.33 3.07 -9.05
CA THR A 62 0.55 1.90 -9.04
C THR A 62 -0.24 0.65 -8.67
N CYS A 63 -0.04 -0.44 -9.40
CA CYS A 63 -0.61 -1.76 -9.15
C CYS A 63 0.50 -2.77 -8.87
N SER A 64 0.16 -3.95 -8.34
CA SER A 64 1.12 -5.05 -8.13
C SER A 64 0.99 -6.16 -9.16
N SER A 65 0.03 -6.11 -10.11
CA SER A 65 -0.16 -7.15 -11.11
C SER A 65 -0.91 -6.63 -12.34
N ILE A 66 -0.77 -7.33 -13.46
CA ILE A 66 -1.55 -7.10 -14.68
C ILE A 66 -3.06 -7.24 -14.40
N LYS A 67 -3.46 -8.25 -13.63
CA LYS A 67 -4.89 -8.46 -13.27
C LYS A 67 -5.50 -7.25 -12.57
N MET A 68 -4.76 -6.64 -11.65
CA MET A 68 -5.21 -5.42 -10.97
C MET A 68 -5.26 -4.24 -11.94
N ALA A 69 -4.27 -4.10 -12.81
CA ALA A 69 -4.24 -3.06 -13.82
C ALA A 69 -5.41 -3.18 -14.82
N GLU A 70 -5.74 -4.40 -15.29
CA GLU A 70 -6.92 -4.67 -16.13
C GLU A 70 -8.22 -4.24 -15.44
N TYR A 71 -8.38 -4.60 -14.16
CA TYR A 71 -9.55 -4.22 -13.38
C TYR A 71 -9.72 -2.69 -13.27
N LEU A 72 -8.61 -1.95 -13.12
CA LEU A 72 -8.62 -0.50 -12.89
C LEU A 72 -8.51 0.32 -14.19
N SER A 73 -8.08 -0.27 -15.32
CA SER A 73 -7.84 0.47 -16.57
C SER A 73 -9.07 1.18 -17.14
N GLN A 74 -10.28 0.68 -16.81
CA GLN A 74 -11.54 1.26 -17.29
C GLN A 74 -11.96 2.52 -16.52
N GLU A 75 -11.20 2.92 -15.50
CA GLU A 75 -11.55 4.04 -14.61
C GLU A 75 -10.92 5.38 -15.04
N GLY A 76 -10.29 5.47 -16.22
CA GLY A 76 -9.78 6.72 -16.77
C GLY A 76 -8.50 7.24 -16.11
N TRP A 77 -7.61 6.35 -15.66
CA TRP A 77 -6.28 6.72 -15.21
C TRP A 77 -5.38 7.13 -16.37
N GLU A 78 -4.61 8.20 -16.21
CA GLU A 78 -3.65 8.64 -17.24
C GLU A 78 -2.55 7.60 -17.49
N ARG A 79 -2.08 6.96 -16.40
CA ARG A 79 -1.09 5.87 -16.45
C ARG A 79 -1.30 4.91 -15.29
N ILE A 80 -1.05 3.63 -15.55
CA ILE A 80 -0.97 2.59 -14.53
C ILE A 80 0.45 2.01 -14.53
N HIS A 81 1.09 2.06 -13.37
CA HIS A 81 2.41 1.47 -13.14
C HIS A 81 2.27 0.11 -12.45
N ILE A 82 3.03 -0.90 -12.89
CA ILE A 82 3.11 -2.20 -12.23
C ILE A 82 4.39 -2.24 -11.42
N ALA A 83 4.29 -2.03 -10.10
CA ALA A 83 5.39 -2.03 -9.15
C ALA A 83 5.69 -3.47 -8.66
N PHE A 84 6.15 -4.27 -9.56
CA PHE A 84 6.64 -5.62 -9.36
C PHE A 84 7.63 -5.93 -10.48
N PRO A 85 8.78 -6.61 -10.24
CA PRO A 85 9.65 -7.07 -11.31
C PRO A 85 8.84 -7.80 -12.36
N PHE A 86 8.85 -7.30 -13.59
CA PHE A 86 7.85 -7.70 -14.59
C PHE A 86 7.86 -9.22 -14.83
N ASN A 87 6.69 -9.84 -14.65
CA ASN A 87 6.49 -11.24 -14.96
C ASN A 87 6.34 -11.42 -16.47
N VAL A 88 7.39 -11.87 -17.15
CA VAL A 88 7.42 -12.02 -18.61
C VAL A 88 6.36 -12.98 -19.16
N ARG A 89 5.79 -13.87 -18.33
CA ARG A 89 4.67 -14.74 -18.72
C ARG A 89 3.37 -13.97 -18.97
N GLU A 90 3.27 -12.75 -18.44
CA GLU A 90 2.11 -11.86 -18.62
C GLU A 90 2.27 -10.89 -19.80
N LEU A 91 3.36 -11.00 -20.58
CA LEU A 91 3.64 -10.11 -21.72
C LEU A 91 2.51 -10.07 -22.77
N PRO A 92 1.83 -11.18 -23.13
CA PRO A 92 0.67 -11.10 -24.02
C PRO A 92 -0.45 -10.21 -23.50
N LYS A 93 -0.74 -10.27 -22.20
CA LYS A 93 -1.75 -9.42 -21.56
C LYS A 93 -1.29 -7.96 -21.46
N LEU A 94 -0.01 -7.72 -21.14
CA LEU A 94 0.56 -6.38 -21.17
C LEU A 94 0.41 -5.73 -22.54
N ASN A 95 0.70 -6.45 -23.61
CA ASN A 95 0.52 -5.97 -24.97
C ASN A 95 -0.93 -5.59 -25.30
N GLN A 96 -1.90 -6.39 -24.84
CA GLN A 96 -3.32 -6.06 -25.02
C GLN A 96 -3.72 -4.82 -24.24
N LEU A 97 -3.31 -4.73 -22.99
CA LEU A 97 -3.63 -3.60 -22.10
C LEU A 97 -2.98 -2.28 -22.58
N ALA A 98 -1.74 -2.36 -23.06
CA ALA A 98 -1.00 -1.21 -23.56
C ALA A 98 -1.59 -0.55 -24.82
N LEU A 99 -2.47 -1.24 -25.56
CA LEU A 99 -3.20 -0.66 -26.68
C LEU A 99 -4.28 0.36 -26.24
N GLN A 100 -4.77 0.26 -25.01
CA GLN A 100 -5.89 1.04 -24.52
C GLN A 100 -5.53 1.91 -23.31
N GLN A 101 -4.47 1.56 -22.60
CA GLN A 101 -4.04 2.19 -21.36
C GLN A 101 -2.54 2.48 -21.40
N ARG A 102 -2.14 3.68 -21.05
CA ARG A 102 -0.72 3.98 -20.87
C ARG A 102 -0.16 3.21 -19.68
N MET A 103 0.77 2.31 -19.97
CA MET A 103 1.34 1.38 -19.00
C MET A 103 2.79 1.74 -18.68
N SER A 104 3.20 1.39 -17.46
CA SER A 104 4.62 1.30 -17.10
C SER A 104 4.87 0.07 -16.23
N VAL A 105 6.08 -0.51 -16.35
CA VAL A 105 6.48 -1.71 -15.61
C VAL A 105 7.82 -1.52 -14.91
N GLN A 106 8.18 -2.42 -14.00
CA GLN A 106 9.52 -2.47 -13.40
C GLN A 106 10.41 -3.49 -14.11
N VAL A 107 11.63 -3.08 -14.40
CA VAL A 107 12.68 -3.91 -14.98
C VAL A 107 13.86 -3.95 -14.01
N VAL A 108 14.35 -5.17 -13.69
CA VAL A 108 15.42 -5.38 -12.71
C VAL A 108 16.59 -6.21 -13.26
N ASN A 109 16.51 -6.62 -14.51
CA ASN A 109 17.56 -7.41 -15.14
C ASN A 109 17.55 -7.28 -16.68
N PRO A 110 18.71 -7.52 -17.35
CA PRO A 110 18.82 -7.44 -18.80
C PRO A 110 17.97 -8.47 -19.56
N VAL A 111 17.71 -9.64 -18.96
CA VAL A 111 16.89 -10.69 -19.61
C VAL A 111 15.46 -10.20 -19.83
N THR A 112 14.86 -9.62 -18.79
CA THR A 112 13.51 -9.01 -18.90
C THR A 112 13.49 -7.87 -19.91
N ALA A 113 14.52 -6.99 -19.89
CA ALA A 113 14.64 -5.90 -20.86
C ALA A 113 14.71 -6.43 -22.31
N THR A 114 15.49 -7.48 -22.56
CA THR A 114 15.61 -8.12 -23.89
C THR A 114 14.28 -8.71 -24.37
N LEU A 115 13.57 -9.42 -23.50
CA LEU A 115 12.26 -10.00 -23.85
C LEU A 115 11.22 -8.91 -24.12
N LEU A 116 11.16 -7.86 -23.31
CA LEU A 116 10.29 -6.72 -23.55
C LEU A 116 10.65 -6.03 -24.89
N ALA A 117 11.93 -5.71 -25.12
CA ALA A 117 12.37 -5.05 -26.34
C ALA A 117 12.02 -5.85 -27.63
N ARG A 118 12.04 -7.19 -27.55
CA ARG A 118 11.72 -8.07 -28.67
C ARG A 118 10.22 -8.23 -28.93
N GLU A 119 9.41 -8.30 -27.87
CA GLU A 119 8.03 -8.80 -27.94
C GLU A 119 6.95 -7.72 -27.75
N LEU A 120 7.34 -6.49 -27.35
CA LEU A 120 6.36 -5.41 -27.19
C LEU A 120 5.72 -5.02 -28.53
N LYS A 121 4.40 -4.81 -28.51
CA LYS A 121 3.59 -4.42 -29.67
C LYS A 121 3.07 -2.98 -29.59
N ALA A 122 3.21 -2.35 -28.43
CA ALA A 122 2.81 -0.98 -28.17
C ALA A 122 3.82 -0.32 -27.23
N PRO A 123 3.95 1.03 -27.25
CA PRO A 123 4.84 1.74 -26.36
C PRO A 123 4.43 1.59 -24.89
N ILE A 124 5.38 1.24 -24.06
CA ILE A 124 5.27 1.28 -22.60
C ILE A 124 6.46 2.03 -22.00
N ASP A 125 6.21 2.67 -20.88
CA ASP A 125 7.26 3.21 -20.04
C ASP A 125 7.83 2.11 -19.12
N PHE A 126 9.09 2.23 -18.68
CA PHE A 126 9.59 1.38 -17.61
C PHE A 126 10.42 2.17 -16.60
N PHE A 127 10.40 1.71 -15.37
CA PHE A 127 11.31 2.12 -14.32
C PHE A 127 12.30 0.99 -14.04
N ILE A 128 13.54 1.34 -13.73
CA ILE A 128 14.47 0.40 -13.10
C ILE A 128 14.20 0.46 -11.61
N GLU A 129 13.79 -0.66 -11.01
CA GLU A 129 13.65 -0.76 -9.55
C GLU A 129 15.03 -0.84 -8.93
N ILE A 130 15.26 -0.01 -7.92
CA ILE A 130 16.53 0.13 -7.20
C ILE A 130 16.39 -0.42 -5.79
N ASP A 131 17.36 -1.23 -5.37
CA ASP A 131 17.56 -1.64 -3.99
C ASP A 131 18.63 -0.75 -3.34
N ALA A 132 18.23 -0.07 -2.27
CA ALA A 132 19.11 0.73 -1.43
C ALA A 132 19.13 0.20 0.01
N GLY A 133 19.20 -1.12 0.19
CA GLY A 133 19.39 -1.78 1.47
C GLY A 133 18.20 -2.54 2.03
N TYR A 134 17.04 -2.56 1.34
CA TYR A 134 15.91 -3.40 1.76
C TYR A 134 16.14 -4.89 1.48
N GLY A 135 16.83 -5.21 0.37
CA GLY A 135 17.23 -6.59 0.05
C GLY A 135 16.11 -7.50 -0.43
N ARG A 136 14.96 -6.95 -0.91
CA ARG A 136 13.85 -7.75 -1.43
C ARG A 136 13.95 -8.00 -2.92
N THR A 137 14.11 -6.94 -3.71
CA THR A 137 14.17 -6.93 -5.17
C THR A 137 14.74 -5.60 -5.65
N GLY A 138 15.13 -5.52 -6.91
CA GLY A 138 15.74 -4.34 -7.50
C GLY A 138 17.21 -4.53 -7.84
N VAL A 139 17.74 -3.62 -8.65
CA VAL A 139 19.17 -3.52 -8.92
C VAL A 139 19.82 -2.73 -7.79
N GLN A 140 20.92 -3.21 -7.25
CA GLN A 140 21.69 -2.44 -6.27
C GLN A 140 22.05 -1.07 -6.87
N PHE A 141 21.84 0.03 -6.12
CA PHE A 141 22.08 1.37 -6.65
C PHE A 141 23.50 1.61 -7.14
N SER A 142 24.48 0.83 -6.64
CA SER A 142 25.88 0.86 -7.05
C SER A 142 26.21 -0.02 -8.27
N ASP A 143 25.30 -0.92 -8.66
CA ASP A 143 25.49 -1.82 -9.82
C ASP A 143 25.11 -1.10 -11.12
N THR A 144 25.93 -0.14 -11.49
CA THR A 144 25.76 0.64 -12.72
C THR A 144 25.94 -0.20 -13.99
N ALA A 145 26.66 -1.31 -13.91
CA ALA A 145 26.85 -2.21 -15.08
C ALA A 145 25.53 -2.87 -15.50
N THR A 146 24.76 -3.36 -14.52
CA THR A 146 23.41 -3.90 -14.82
C THR A 146 22.46 -2.80 -15.30
N ILE A 147 22.50 -1.61 -14.70
CA ILE A 147 21.68 -0.47 -15.14
C ILE A 147 22.02 -0.10 -16.59
N ASP A 148 23.31 0.08 -16.92
CA ASP A 148 23.79 0.44 -18.26
C ASP A 148 23.40 -0.62 -19.29
N SER A 149 23.46 -1.92 -18.93
CA SER A 149 23.02 -3.02 -19.79
C SER A 149 21.52 -2.95 -20.11
N ILE A 150 20.67 -2.71 -19.11
CA ILE A 150 19.22 -2.55 -19.30
C ILE A 150 18.93 -1.37 -20.22
N LEU A 151 19.58 -0.23 -19.98
CA LEU A 151 19.38 0.99 -20.75
C LEU A 151 19.87 0.84 -22.21
N SER A 152 21.00 0.17 -22.43
CA SER A 152 21.53 -0.14 -23.75
C SER A 152 20.55 -1.02 -24.56
N ILE A 153 19.96 -2.05 -23.95
CA ILE A 153 18.95 -2.89 -24.59
C ILE A 153 17.71 -2.06 -24.95
N ALA A 154 17.22 -1.26 -24.00
CA ALA A 154 16.03 -0.43 -24.20
C ALA A 154 16.23 0.64 -25.30
N SER A 155 17.43 1.21 -25.45
CA SER A 155 17.72 2.21 -26.49
C SER A 155 17.56 1.69 -27.91
N GLY A 156 17.64 0.40 -28.12
CA GLY A 156 17.40 -0.28 -29.40
C GLY A 156 15.91 -0.54 -29.71
N CYS A 157 14.99 -0.16 -28.80
CA CYS A 157 13.57 -0.46 -28.97
C CYS A 157 12.68 0.78 -28.76
N SER A 158 11.98 1.24 -29.78
CA SER A 158 11.08 2.40 -29.68
C SER A 158 9.86 2.17 -28.78
N HIS A 159 9.49 0.93 -28.52
CA HIS A 159 8.36 0.57 -27.68
C HIS A 159 8.72 0.46 -26.18
N LEU A 160 10.00 0.43 -25.80
CA LEU A 160 10.44 0.31 -24.42
C LEU A 160 11.11 1.61 -23.97
N GLN A 161 10.37 2.48 -23.30
CA GLN A 161 10.79 3.83 -22.98
C GLN A 161 11.23 3.97 -21.53
N PHE A 162 12.51 4.28 -21.30
CA PHE A 162 13.02 4.52 -19.95
C PHE A 162 12.37 5.75 -19.33
N ARG A 163 11.74 5.58 -18.16
CA ARG A 163 11.05 6.63 -17.43
C ARG A 163 11.87 7.15 -16.26
N GLY A 164 12.65 6.28 -15.62
CA GLY A 164 13.43 6.65 -14.45
C GLY A 164 13.66 5.52 -13.47
N PHE A 165 13.93 5.88 -12.23
CA PHE A 165 14.24 4.95 -11.15
C PHE A 165 13.10 4.91 -10.12
N TYR A 166 12.76 3.71 -9.69
CA TYR A 166 11.78 3.45 -8.63
C TYR A 166 12.48 2.80 -7.43
N LEU A 167 12.21 3.26 -6.22
CA LEU A 167 12.75 2.69 -5.00
C LEU A 167 11.63 2.52 -3.97
N HIS A 168 11.53 1.29 -3.40
CA HIS A 168 10.65 0.99 -2.29
C HIS A 168 11.48 0.67 -1.04
N PRO A 169 11.57 1.59 -0.06
CA PRO A 169 12.33 1.36 1.17
C PRO A 169 11.48 0.56 2.18
N GLY A 170 11.16 -0.71 1.87
CA GLY A 170 10.25 -1.53 2.68
C GLY A 170 10.72 -1.81 4.11
N HIS A 171 12.00 -1.58 4.40
CA HIS A 171 12.53 -1.68 5.76
C HIS A 171 12.07 -0.54 6.69
N THR A 172 11.42 0.51 6.18
CA THR A 172 10.71 1.50 7.00
C THR A 172 9.57 0.89 7.83
N TYR A 173 9.04 -0.25 7.42
CA TYR A 173 8.00 -0.98 8.16
C TYR A 173 8.54 -1.76 9.35
N TYR A 174 9.86 -1.98 9.41
CA TYR A 174 10.55 -2.74 10.47
C TYR A 174 11.65 -1.92 11.14
N GLY A 175 12.02 -0.82 10.53
CA GLY A 175 13.12 0.04 10.95
C GLY A 175 12.76 0.92 12.13
N LYS A 176 13.76 1.23 12.96
CA LYS A 176 13.63 2.15 14.09
C LYS A 176 13.88 3.61 13.72
N ASP A 177 14.42 3.88 12.52
CA ASP A 177 14.78 5.21 12.05
C ASP A 177 14.35 5.45 10.60
N ASN A 178 13.06 5.76 10.46
CA ASN A 178 12.45 6.02 9.15
C ASN A 178 13.06 7.25 8.46
N PHE A 179 13.52 8.25 9.21
CA PHE A 179 14.16 9.44 8.64
C PHE A 179 15.48 9.08 7.97
N LYS A 180 16.32 8.29 8.63
CA LYS A 180 17.61 7.85 8.09
C LYS A 180 17.41 6.98 6.84
N ILE A 181 16.54 5.98 6.93
CA ILE A 181 16.23 5.09 5.80
C ILE A 181 15.74 5.89 4.59
N HIS A 182 14.86 6.85 4.83
CA HIS A 182 14.33 7.69 3.77
C HIS A 182 15.40 8.62 3.18
N GLN A 183 16.28 9.17 4.01
CA GLN A 183 17.41 10.00 3.58
C GLN A 183 18.39 9.19 2.71
N GLU A 184 18.78 8.00 3.13
CA GLU A 184 19.66 7.10 2.37
C GLU A 184 19.02 6.71 1.01
N SER A 185 17.72 6.42 1.00
CA SER A 185 16.97 6.13 -0.22
C SER A 185 16.94 7.32 -1.19
N ARG A 186 16.72 8.53 -0.69
CA ARG A 186 16.76 9.76 -1.50
C ARG A 186 18.16 10.02 -2.06
N ASN A 187 19.20 9.80 -1.27
CA ASN A 187 20.58 9.99 -1.70
C ASN A 187 20.95 9.01 -2.82
N ALA A 188 20.52 7.75 -2.73
CA ALA A 188 20.70 6.75 -3.77
C ALA A 188 20.00 7.17 -5.08
N LEU A 189 18.73 7.60 -5.00
CA LEU A 189 17.99 8.08 -6.17
C LEU A 189 18.62 9.33 -6.77
N LYS A 190 19.07 10.28 -5.94
CA LYS A 190 19.78 11.48 -6.40
C LYS A 190 21.06 11.14 -7.15
N SER A 191 21.90 10.27 -6.59
CA SER A 191 23.14 9.82 -7.23
C SER A 191 22.90 9.22 -8.62
N LEU A 192 21.85 8.41 -8.76
CA LEU A 192 21.45 7.86 -10.06
C LEU A 192 20.90 8.95 -11.01
N LYS A 193 20.10 9.86 -10.51
CA LYS A 193 19.58 10.98 -11.30
C LYS A 193 20.72 11.84 -11.83
N ASP A 194 21.67 12.22 -11.00
CA ASP A 194 22.85 13.00 -11.37
C ASP A 194 23.71 12.29 -12.44
N ARG A 195 23.84 10.97 -12.34
CA ARG A 195 24.60 10.17 -13.30
C ARG A 195 23.92 10.08 -14.68
N TYR A 196 22.60 9.91 -14.72
CA TYR A 196 21.89 9.54 -15.96
C TYR A 196 21.13 10.70 -16.60
N ASN A 197 20.97 11.85 -15.95
CA ASN A 197 20.16 12.98 -16.45
C ASN A 197 20.70 13.62 -17.75
N ILE A 198 21.99 13.51 -18.03
CA ILE A 198 22.58 14.01 -19.28
C ILE A 198 22.05 13.22 -20.48
N LEU A 199 21.97 11.89 -20.34
CA LEU A 199 21.46 11.02 -21.41
C LEU A 199 19.92 10.95 -21.40
N TYR A 200 19.31 11.12 -20.25
CA TYR A 200 17.86 11.04 -20.03
C TYR A 200 17.35 12.27 -19.26
N PRO A 201 17.31 13.46 -19.86
CA PRO A 201 17.02 14.71 -19.14
C PRO A 201 15.60 14.81 -18.57
N LYS A 202 14.72 13.88 -18.93
CA LYS A 202 13.34 13.77 -18.41
C LYS A 202 13.12 12.58 -17.49
N LEU A 203 14.21 11.93 -17.05
CA LEU A 203 14.07 10.80 -16.12
C LEU A 203 13.45 11.26 -14.80
N LEU A 204 12.64 10.41 -14.21
CA LEU A 204 11.99 10.64 -12.93
C LEU A 204 12.56 9.72 -11.86
N THR A 205 12.44 10.16 -10.63
CA THR A 205 12.70 9.33 -9.46
C THR A 205 11.41 9.17 -8.67
N ARG A 206 11.05 7.94 -8.33
CA ARG A 206 9.88 7.61 -7.53
C ARG A 206 10.29 6.89 -6.26
N LEU A 207 9.79 7.39 -5.13
CA LEU A 207 9.99 6.79 -3.81
C LEU A 207 8.63 6.38 -3.23
N GLY A 208 8.51 5.13 -2.75
CA GLY A 208 7.20 4.61 -2.35
C GLY A 208 7.22 3.73 -1.12
N ASP A 209 6.83 4.32 0.00
CA ASP A 209 6.44 3.63 1.22
C ASP A 209 5.48 4.54 2.01
N THR A 210 4.63 3.96 2.86
CA THR A 210 3.69 4.78 3.66
C THR A 210 4.37 5.42 4.87
N PRO A 211 5.20 4.69 5.66
CA PRO A 211 5.82 5.29 6.84
C PRO A 211 6.65 6.53 6.51
N GLY A 212 7.56 6.43 5.53
CA GLY A 212 8.40 7.56 5.12
C GLY A 212 7.57 8.72 4.57
N CYS A 213 6.65 8.45 3.62
CA CYS A 213 5.79 9.50 3.05
C CYS A 213 4.90 10.19 4.10
N ALA A 214 4.51 9.49 5.17
CA ALA A 214 3.68 10.06 6.23
C ALA A 214 4.47 10.99 7.15
N VAL A 215 5.69 10.60 7.58
CA VAL A 215 6.43 11.32 8.64
C VAL A 215 7.50 12.29 8.15
N VAL A 216 8.02 12.10 6.91
CA VAL A 216 9.10 12.94 6.37
C VAL A 216 8.51 14.22 5.75
N GLU A 217 9.17 15.35 6.01
CA GLU A 217 8.79 16.66 5.47
C GLU A 217 9.75 17.16 4.37
N ASP A 218 10.88 16.49 4.14
CA ASP A 218 11.80 16.81 3.06
C ASP A 218 11.96 15.62 2.12
N PHE A 219 11.47 15.75 0.89
CA PHE A 219 11.57 14.74 -0.16
C PHE A 219 12.75 14.98 -1.14
N GLY A 220 13.54 16.02 -0.92
CA GLY A 220 14.67 16.38 -1.79
C GLY A 220 14.28 16.46 -3.27
N GLU A 221 15.08 15.83 -4.12
CA GLU A 221 14.90 15.83 -5.58
C GLU A 221 14.02 14.67 -6.12
N VAL A 222 13.36 13.92 -5.24
CA VAL A 222 12.38 12.90 -5.67
C VAL A 222 11.24 13.57 -6.42
N ASP A 223 10.82 13.02 -7.55
CA ASP A 223 9.77 13.61 -8.39
C ASP A 223 8.37 13.08 -8.03
N GLU A 224 8.27 11.79 -7.68
CA GLU A 224 7.00 11.11 -7.46
C GLU A 224 7.00 10.34 -6.13
N LEU A 225 5.86 10.38 -5.41
CA LEU A 225 5.64 9.64 -4.17
C LEU A 225 4.62 8.53 -4.40
N GLY A 226 4.95 7.30 -3.94
CA GLY A 226 4.14 6.10 -4.16
C GLY A 226 3.69 5.36 -2.90
N PRO A 227 3.16 6.01 -1.84
CA PRO A 227 2.64 5.31 -0.67
C PRO A 227 1.37 4.53 -1.03
N GLY A 228 1.04 3.47 -0.27
CA GLY A 228 -0.16 2.69 -0.52
C GLY A 228 -1.08 2.59 0.68
N ASN A 229 -0.56 2.18 1.83
CA ASN A 229 -1.35 1.91 3.02
C ASN A 229 -2.05 3.16 3.60
N PHE A 230 -1.53 4.35 3.35
CA PHE A 230 -2.08 5.62 3.85
C PHE A 230 -3.58 5.82 3.54
N VAL A 231 -4.11 5.15 2.52
CA VAL A 231 -5.53 5.25 2.14
C VAL A 231 -6.43 4.80 3.29
N PHE A 232 -6.03 3.72 3.96
CA PHE A 232 -6.78 3.12 5.05
C PHE A 232 -6.06 3.17 6.39
N PHE A 233 -4.72 3.18 6.39
CA PHE A 233 -3.89 2.96 7.56
C PHE A 233 -4.25 1.68 8.33
N ASP A 234 -3.49 1.36 9.35
CA ASP A 234 -3.69 0.23 10.24
C ASP A 234 -2.94 0.44 11.56
N LEU A 235 -3.07 -0.50 12.48
CA LEU A 235 -2.42 -0.43 13.80
C LEU A 235 -0.88 -0.46 13.71
N MET A 236 -0.32 -1.11 12.68
CA MET A 236 1.13 -1.07 12.45
C MET A 236 1.59 0.35 12.10
N GLN A 237 0.83 1.07 11.26
CA GLN A 237 1.13 2.47 10.93
C GLN A 237 1.01 3.39 12.13
N VAL A 238 0.06 3.10 13.05
CA VAL A 238 -0.01 3.82 14.34
C VAL A 238 1.24 3.54 15.18
N ALA A 239 1.66 2.29 15.31
CA ALA A 239 2.87 1.91 16.04
C ALA A 239 4.15 2.54 15.47
N LEU A 240 4.19 2.77 14.16
CA LEU A 240 5.28 3.45 13.45
C LEU A 240 5.20 4.99 13.50
N GLY A 241 4.14 5.55 14.10
CA GLY A 241 3.93 6.99 14.16
C GLY A 241 3.49 7.63 12.85
N SER A 242 3.07 6.83 11.86
CA SER A 242 2.63 7.32 10.54
C SER A 242 1.24 7.95 10.55
N CYS A 243 0.40 7.57 11.52
CA CYS A 243 -0.98 8.05 11.67
C CYS A 243 -1.45 7.90 13.12
N ARG A 244 -2.63 8.43 13.43
CA ARG A 244 -3.35 8.19 14.69
C ARG A 244 -4.37 7.07 14.49
N LYS A 245 -4.91 6.51 15.58
CA LYS A 245 -5.96 5.48 15.52
C LYS A 245 -7.22 5.96 14.80
N GLU A 246 -7.56 7.23 14.94
CA GLU A 246 -8.71 7.88 14.31
C GLU A 246 -8.56 8.00 12.78
N ASP A 247 -7.35 7.81 12.26
CA ASP A 247 -7.06 7.83 10.83
C ASP A 247 -7.25 6.46 10.18
N ILE A 248 -7.45 5.39 10.96
CA ILE A 248 -7.74 4.05 10.42
C ILE A 248 -9.16 4.05 9.84
N ALA A 249 -9.25 3.72 8.55
CA ALA A 249 -10.49 3.84 7.79
C ALA A 249 -11.25 2.53 7.62
N LEU A 250 -10.68 1.41 8.07
CA LEU A 250 -11.27 0.07 7.96
C LEU A 250 -11.41 -0.59 9.33
N CYS A 251 -12.53 -1.30 9.54
CA CYS A 251 -12.63 -2.32 10.57
C CYS A 251 -13.34 -3.57 10.02
N LEU A 252 -13.20 -4.70 10.71
CA LEU A 252 -13.91 -5.92 10.40
C LEU A 252 -15.07 -6.08 11.39
N ALA A 253 -16.30 -5.86 10.94
CA ALA A 253 -17.49 -6.16 11.73
C ALA A 253 -17.61 -7.67 11.91
N VAL A 254 -17.68 -8.13 13.14
CA VAL A 254 -17.70 -9.55 13.51
C VAL A 254 -18.81 -9.86 14.51
N PRO A 255 -19.61 -10.94 14.30
CA PRO A 255 -20.59 -11.39 15.27
C PRO A 255 -19.97 -11.97 16.53
N VAL A 256 -20.49 -11.58 17.68
CA VAL A 256 -20.21 -12.21 18.98
C VAL A 256 -20.98 -13.54 19.07
N VAL A 257 -20.28 -14.62 19.30
CA VAL A 257 -20.88 -15.98 19.34
C VAL A 257 -20.87 -16.63 20.73
N ASP A 258 -19.98 -16.18 21.63
CA ASP A 258 -19.95 -16.63 23.03
C ASP A 258 -19.24 -15.61 23.93
N ILE A 259 -19.53 -15.62 25.22
CA ILE A 259 -18.92 -14.75 26.23
C ILE A 259 -18.54 -15.61 27.46
N GLN A 260 -17.26 -15.56 27.83
CA GLN A 260 -16.67 -16.30 28.92
C GLN A 260 -16.23 -15.34 30.04
N HIS A 261 -17.15 -14.98 30.91
CA HIS A 261 -16.92 -13.96 31.97
C HIS A 261 -15.76 -14.34 32.89
N SER A 262 -15.62 -15.64 33.26
CA SER A 262 -14.54 -16.09 34.15
C SER A 262 -13.14 -15.91 33.58
N ARG A 263 -13.00 -15.89 32.24
CA ARG A 263 -11.73 -15.69 31.53
C ARG A 263 -11.58 -14.29 30.95
N LYS A 264 -12.61 -13.44 31.08
CA LYS A 264 -12.72 -12.14 30.43
C LYS A 264 -12.49 -12.23 28.91
N GLU A 265 -13.15 -13.22 28.30
CA GLU A 265 -13.00 -13.48 26.86
C GLU A 265 -14.34 -13.36 26.14
N ILE A 266 -14.29 -12.82 24.92
CA ILE A 266 -15.40 -12.84 23.97
C ILE A 266 -14.94 -13.63 22.75
N LEU A 267 -15.75 -14.62 22.35
CA LEU A 267 -15.54 -15.38 21.14
C LEU A 267 -16.31 -14.73 19.99
N ILE A 268 -15.62 -14.50 18.89
CA ILE A 268 -16.17 -13.90 17.69
C ILE A 268 -16.09 -14.85 16.49
N HIS A 269 -17.06 -14.77 15.60
CA HIS A 269 -16.94 -15.29 14.25
C HIS A 269 -16.07 -14.32 13.46
N GLY A 270 -14.78 -14.59 13.35
CA GLY A 270 -13.79 -13.73 12.72
C GLY A 270 -12.38 -14.24 13.03
N GLY A 271 -11.81 -15.03 12.15
CA GLY A 271 -10.50 -15.68 12.34
C GLY A 271 -9.52 -15.37 11.22
N GLY A 272 -8.55 -16.24 11.04
CA GLY A 272 -7.42 -16.05 10.13
C GLY A 272 -7.76 -15.99 8.63
N VAL A 273 -8.97 -16.38 8.23
CA VAL A 273 -9.46 -16.19 6.85
C VAL A 273 -10.05 -14.78 6.62
N HIS A 274 -10.34 -14.06 7.69
CA HIS A 274 -10.93 -12.72 7.66
C HIS A 274 -9.96 -11.63 8.12
N LEU A 275 -9.12 -11.95 9.12
CA LEU A 275 -8.10 -11.04 9.67
C LEU A 275 -6.73 -11.35 9.07
N ALA A 276 -5.87 -10.34 8.97
CA ALA A 276 -4.49 -10.54 8.59
C ALA A 276 -3.76 -11.43 9.62
N LYS A 277 -2.78 -12.21 9.14
CA LYS A 277 -1.87 -12.96 10.03
C LYS A 277 -0.80 -12.08 10.66
N ASP A 278 -0.64 -10.85 10.14
CA ASP A 278 0.25 -9.86 10.74
C ASP A 278 -0.22 -9.51 12.14
N VAL A 279 0.72 -9.42 13.06
CA VAL A 279 0.45 -9.27 14.48
C VAL A 279 1.34 -8.22 15.09
N LEU A 280 0.77 -7.38 15.95
CA LEU A 280 1.55 -6.53 16.84
C LEU A 280 1.93 -7.31 18.07
N VAL A 281 3.21 -7.33 18.39
CA VAL A 281 3.73 -7.90 19.65
C VAL A 281 3.79 -6.78 20.68
N GLN A 282 3.07 -6.95 21.78
CA GLN A 282 3.04 -5.99 22.87
C GLN A 282 4.29 -6.09 23.75
N ALA A 283 4.48 -5.14 24.65
CA ALA A 283 5.66 -5.09 25.52
C ALA A 283 5.79 -6.32 26.45
N ASP A 284 4.69 -6.95 26.80
CA ASP A 284 4.63 -8.19 27.61
C ASP A 284 4.77 -9.47 26.77
N GLY A 285 5.00 -9.35 25.45
CA GLY A 285 5.11 -10.45 24.51
C GLY A 285 3.77 -11.00 24.01
N SER A 286 2.64 -10.47 24.46
CA SER A 286 1.32 -10.88 23.98
C SER A 286 1.10 -10.44 22.52
N LYS A 287 0.28 -11.20 21.81
CA LYS A 287 -0.07 -10.96 20.41
C LYS A 287 -1.37 -10.19 20.30
N ASN A 288 -1.37 -9.14 19.49
CA ASN A 288 -2.55 -8.36 19.15
C ASN A 288 -2.83 -8.45 17.64
N PHE A 289 -3.92 -9.12 17.27
CA PHE A 289 -4.38 -9.27 15.88
C PHE A 289 -5.35 -8.18 15.44
N GLY A 290 -5.80 -7.31 16.34
CA GLY A 290 -6.71 -6.20 16.09
C GLY A 290 -7.26 -5.64 17.38
N GLU A 291 -7.47 -4.34 17.45
CA GLU A 291 -8.12 -3.67 18.58
C GLU A 291 -9.62 -3.55 18.33
N ILE A 292 -10.41 -3.60 19.39
CA ILE A 292 -11.87 -3.57 19.30
C ILE A 292 -12.38 -2.15 19.21
N VAL A 293 -13.33 -1.93 18.32
CA VAL A 293 -14.14 -0.72 18.21
C VAL A 293 -15.63 -1.03 18.34
N LEU A 294 -16.42 -0.07 18.79
CA LEU A 294 -17.87 -0.17 18.93
C LEU A 294 -18.56 0.40 17.71
N LEU A 295 -19.27 -0.46 16.97
CA LEU A 295 -19.97 -0.09 15.73
C LEU A 295 -21.26 0.68 16.00
N HIS A 296 -21.57 1.65 15.13
CA HIS A 296 -22.83 2.37 15.08
C HIS A 296 -23.12 2.81 13.63
N ASP A 297 -24.34 3.28 13.35
CA ASP A 297 -24.79 3.58 11.97
C ASP A 297 -23.94 4.62 11.22
N GLN A 298 -23.15 5.43 11.91
CA GLN A 298 -22.30 6.46 11.30
C GLN A 298 -20.80 6.08 11.28
N GLY A 299 -20.47 4.83 11.64
CA GLY A 299 -19.09 4.32 11.72
C GLY A 299 -18.80 3.55 12.99
N TRP A 300 -17.79 3.99 13.73
CA TRP A 300 -17.40 3.34 15.00
C TRP A 300 -16.76 4.35 15.97
N THR A 301 -16.72 3.94 17.24
CA THR A 301 -15.99 4.64 18.30
C THR A 301 -14.94 3.73 18.91
N ILE A 302 -13.80 4.34 19.31
CA ILE A 302 -12.73 3.65 20.03
C ILE A 302 -13.14 3.60 21.52
N PRO A 303 -13.26 2.42 22.16
CA PRO A 303 -13.60 2.29 23.57
C PRO A 303 -12.55 2.96 24.46
N LYS A 304 -12.99 3.45 25.63
CA LYS A 304 -12.07 4.01 26.64
C LYS A 304 -11.11 2.96 27.19
N HIS A 305 -11.60 1.74 27.40
CA HIS A 305 -10.81 0.64 27.93
C HIS A 305 -10.41 -0.34 26.83
N TYR A 306 -9.12 -0.65 26.81
CA TYR A 306 -8.48 -1.46 25.79
C TYR A 306 -9.00 -2.92 25.77
N SER A 307 -9.38 -3.37 24.60
CA SER A 307 -9.75 -4.76 24.31
C SER A 307 -9.17 -5.12 22.92
N TYR A 308 -8.71 -6.35 22.76
CA TYR A 308 -8.03 -6.75 21.54
C TYR A 308 -8.20 -8.25 21.23
N VAL A 309 -8.07 -8.60 19.96
CA VAL A 309 -8.05 -9.98 19.51
C VAL A 309 -6.70 -10.60 19.85
N LYS A 310 -6.67 -11.46 20.88
CA LYS A 310 -5.43 -12.10 21.40
C LYS A 310 -5.03 -13.36 20.65
N SER A 311 -5.98 -14.03 20.01
CA SER A 311 -5.70 -15.23 19.23
C SER A 311 -6.74 -15.42 18.14
N ILE A 312 -6.31 -16.06 17.04
CA ILE A 312 -7.17 -16.43 15.93
C ILE A 312 -6.92 -17.89 15.54
N SER A 313 -7.98 -18.60 15.18
CA SER A 313 -7.95 -19.84 14.41
C SER A 313 -8.49 -19.55 13.01
N GLN A 314 -8.89 -20.56 12.25
CA GLN A 314 -9.33 -20.33 10.87
C GLN A 314 -10.54 -19.38 10.81
N GLU A 315 -11.61 -19.67 11.56
CA GLU A 315 -12.86 -18.92 11.55
C GLU A 315 -13.13 -18.16 12.88
N HIS A 316 -12.42 -18.52 13.96
CA HIS A 316 -12.68 -18.01 15.30
C HIS A 316 -11.61 -17.00 15.71
N GLY A 317 -12.04 -15.93 16.37
CA GLY A 317 -11.19 -15.01 17.11
C GLY A 317 -11.56 -15.00 18.60
N ILE A 318 -10.57 -14.83 19.46
CA ILE A 318 -10.76 -14.67 20.90
C ILE A 318 -10.28 -13.26 21.28
N ILE A 319 -11.21 -12.49 21.83
CA ILE A 319 -10.93 -11.14 22.34
C ILE A 319 -10.56 -11.26 23.82
N GLN A 320 -9.47 -10.62 24.23
CA GLN A 320 -9.23 -10.26 25.62
C GLN A 320 -10.01 -8.98 25.89
N ALA A 321 -11.08 -9.10 26.65
CA ALA A 321 -12.04 -8.02 26.85
C ALA A 321 -11.80 -7.27 28.16
N SER A 322 -12.05 -5.96 28.15
CA SER A 322 -12.20 -5.15 29.35
C SER A 322 -13.50 -5.46 30.09
N GLU A 323 -13.56 -5.14 31.38
CA GLU A 323 -14.80 -5.29 32.18
C GLU A 323 -15.97 -4.47 31.57
N GLU A 324 -15.67 -3.29 31.05
CA GLU A 324 -16.65 -2.42 30.42
C GLU A 324 -17.24 -3.09 29.15
N LEU A 325 -16.39 -3.68 28.30
CA LEU A 325 -16.84 -4.37 27.10
C LEU A 325 -17.69 -5.60 27.47
N LEU A 326 -17.24 -6.41 28.45
CA LEU A 326 -17.98 -7.59 28.92
C LEU A 326 -19.36 -7.25 29.48
N ALA A 327 -19.51 -6.09 30.14
CA ALA A 327 -20.78 -5.65 30.70
C ALA A 327 -21.75 -5.08 29.66
N SER A 328 -21.24 -4.65 28.49
CA SER A 328 -22.02 -3.96 27.46
C SER A 328 -22.40 -4.80 26.26
N VAL A 329 -21.80 -5.99 26.11
CA VAL A 329 -21.94 -6.85 24.91
C VAL A 329 -22.68 -8.15 25.25
N GLN A 330 -23.52 -8.60 24.34
CA GLN A 330 -24.24 -9.88 24.41
C GLN A 330 -24.02 -10.73 23.15
N VAL A 331 -24.31 -12.01 23.25
CA VAL A 331 -24.27 -12.93 22.09
C VAL A 331 -25.24 -12.44 21.02
N GLY A 332 -24.74 -12.35 19.77
CA GLY A 332 -25.46 -11.81 18.64
C GLY A 332 -25.15 -10.34 18.32
N ASP A 333 -24.44 -9.64 19.20
CA ASP A 333 -23.96 -8.28 18.88
C ASP A 333 -22.84 -8.29 17.85
N LEU A 334 -22.62 -7.13 17.22
CA LEU A 334 -21.49 -6.90 16.31
C LEU A 334 -20.42 -6.07 17.01
N LEU A 335 -19.17 -6.51 16.90
CA LEU A 335 -17.98 -5.73 17.24
C LEU A 335 -17.19 -5.39 15.96
N GLY A 336 -16.43 -4.30 15.99
CA GLY A 336 -15.53 -3.92 14.91
C GLY A 336 -14.08 -4.12 15.28
#